data_375d9bf6edebd20b0746350bc94f773b
#
_entry.id   375d9bf6edebd20b0746350bc94f773b
#
_cell.length_a   1.000
_cell.length_b   1.000
_cell.length_c   1.000
_cell.angle_alpha   90.00
_cell.angle_beta   90.00
_cell.angle_gamma   90.00
#
_symmetry.space_group_name_H-M   'P 1'
#
loop_
_entity.id
_entity.type
_entity.pdbx_description
1 polymer ?
#
loop_
_entity_poly.entity_id
_entity_poly.type
_entity_poly.pdbx_seq_one_letter_code
_entity_poly.pdbx_strand_id
1 'polypeptide(L)'
;TFGQAERASYDLAKDRVRLDGNAALRADDGAMLVAPRILYQRDNQKVIFPDGVELTQGMTRLVAPKGMVSLAVSDGPPEEIVLSGGVDVVTTVDATGALVEMWAKTVDSRRDPQGNWQVGARTDGPWITVRFTGGEDYFERTLHTLKMNAVIGPDGIISMQGDRGVCFQEIPFEGPPRSAEAETAQAWFSDGQLTDVELDGQVEVRAEQGVATGDRARLVQAGGLVMLQGDPTGRTRVGVESPRGRMSCDQATLYDREGRVEARGKVQGQLVDAQLLGASNTNLGGEPVRFAGETLEVIDKGEKFELRDNARVWQGHRLLVADDIRYDHSSQAVEARGHVRATFPAHEMDADASPDEDVVVVSRSLDYGGLVGRAVFRGSVHYSDPKHSLSANLLSIAFDDNDDISDVEAEGRVEIEDLEFGRRLTGQHALRDVESRTIRVTGSPAQLMDERGNIASGSSLTWNQADGTVSIDGGTELIYYPEEEPVAPGSPDDREESP
;
A
#
# COMPACT_ATOMS: atom_id res chain seq x y z
N THR A 1 30.58 14.69 49.04
CA THR A 1 31.25 15.20 47.81
C THR A 1 32.64 15.71 48.13
N PHE A 2 33.66 15.29 47.42
CA PHE A 2 35.04 15.73 47.54
C PHE A 2 35.46 16.60 46.38
N GLY A 3 36.13 17.74 46.62
CA GLY A 3 36.60 18.67 45.59
C GLY A 3 38.12 18.87 45.64
N GLN A 4 38.76 19.01 44.46
CA GLN A 4 40.18 19.31 44.29
C GLN A 4 40.32 20.43 43.22
N ALA A 5 41.28 21.35 43.45
CA ALA A 5 41.63 22.40 42.49
C ALA A 5 43.06 22.89 42.75
N GLU A 6 43.70 23.55 41.77
CA GLU A 6 45.04 24.17 41.97
C GLU A 6 44.94 25.42 42.88
N ARG A 7 43.83 26.11 42.82
CA ARG A 7 43.56 27.29 43.65
C ARG A 7 42.11 27.34 44.08
N ALA A 8 41.85 27.62 45.35
CA ALA A 8 40.53 27.84 45.89
C ALA A 8 40.49 29.25 46.55
N SER A 9 39.41 29.99 46.34
CA SER A 9 39.13 31.27 46.98
C SER A 9 37.68 31.40 47.40
N TYR A 10 37.43 32.08 48.53
CA TYR A 10 36.11 32.31 49.06
C TYR A 10 35.85 33.82 49.21
N ASP A 11 34.83 34.32 48.57
CA ASP A 11 34.36 35.71 48.68
C ASP A 11 33.25 35.73 49.73
N LEU A 12 33.61 36.20 50.96
CA LEU A 12 32.68 36.31 52.08
C LEU A 12 31.52 37.25 51.85
N ALA A 13 31.75 38.34 51.07
CA ALA A 13 30.71 39.35 50.80
C ALA A 13 29.63 38.85 49.82
N LYS A 14 29.98 37.89 48.95
CA LYS A 14 29.11 37.32 47.92
C LYS A 14 28.75 35.88 48.20
N ASP A 15 29.14 35.33 49.32
CA ASP A 15 29.01 33.92 49.72
C ASP A 15 29.31 32.96 48.53
N ARG A 16 30.51 33.17 47.91
CA ARG A 16 30.89 32.47 46.67
C ARG A 16 32.23 31.77 46.84
N VAL A 17 32.26 30.49 46.52
CA VAL A 17 33.47 29.68 46.36
C VAL A 17 33.89 29.70 44.89
N ARG A 18 35.17 29.90 44.64
CA ARG A 18 35.80 29.77 43.32
C ARG A 18 36.93 28.77 43.37
N LEU A 19 36.91 27.85 42.46
CA LEU A 19 37.97 26.85 42.22
C LEU A 19 38.53 27.09 40.83
N ASP A 20 39.85 27.24 40.74
CA ASP A 20 40.58 27.47 39.49
C ASP A 20 41.66 26.39 39.27
N GLY A 21 41.93 26.08 38.02
CA GLY A 21 42.97 25.12 37.60
C GLY A 21 42.52 23.67 37.78
N ASN A 22 42.04 23.09 36.70
CA ASN A 22 41.59 21.68 36.62
C ASN A 22 40.76 21.23 37.86
N ALA A 23 39.78 22.08 38.19
CA ALA A 23 38.91 21.79 39.33
C ALA A 23 38.08 20.54 39.10
N ALA A 24 38.09 19.63 40.06
CA ALA A 24 37.35 18.38 39.99
C ALA A 24 36.43 18.25 41.22
N LEU A 25 35.20 17.80 40.99
CA LEU A 25 34.25 17.42 42.05
C LEU A 25 33.90 15.94 41.85
N ARG A 26 33.91 15.19 42.93
CA ARG A 26 33.51 13.78 42.93
C ARG A 26 32.35 13.58 43.89
N ALA A 27 31.27 13.03 43.40
CA ALA A 27 30.11 12.65 44.19
C ALA A 27 30.27 11.23 44.77
N ASP A 28 29.47 10.93 45.79
CA ASP A 28 29.55 9.63 46.51
C ASP A 28 29.01 8.47 45.63
N ASP A 29 28.17 8.76 44.62
CA ASP A 29 27.68 7.83 43.59
C ASP A 29 28.70 7.54 42.47
N GLY A 30 29.90 8.10 42.55
CA GLY A 30 30.98 7.92 41.60
C GLY A 30 30.94 8.93 40.41
N ALA A 31 29.97 9.82 40.35
CA ALA A 31 29.98 10.90 39.37
C ALA A 31 31.20 11.80 39.56
N MET A 32 31.89 12.11 38.47
CA MET A 32 33.06 12.99 38.45
C MET A 32 32.82 14.14 37.47
N LEU A 33 33.07 15.34 37.96
CA LEU A 33 32.95 16.56 37.19
C LEU A 33 34.32 17.26 37.18
N VAL A 34 34.78 17.63 35.99
CA VAL A 34 36.05 18.33 35.78
C VAL A 34 35.77 19.62 34.99
N ALA A 35 36.35 20.72 35.45
CA ALA A 35 36.23 22.00 34.77
C ALA A 35 37.48 22.88 34.97
N PRO A 36 37.88 23.74 34.02
CA PRO A 36 38.95 24.70 34.21
C PRO A 36 38.68 25.64 35.36
N ARG A 37 37.39 25.98 35.60
CA ARG A 37 36.91 26.86 36.66
C ARG A 37 35.54 26.42 37.16
N ILE A 38 35.34 26.42 38.48
CA ILE A 38 34.05 26.20 39.13
C ILE A 38 33.74 27.41 40.03
N LEU A 39 32.53 27.95 39.89
CA LEU A 39 32.01 28.98 40.75
C LEU A 39 30.78 28.44 41.47
N TYR A 40 30.86 28.31 42.80
CA TYR A 40 29.71 27.91 43.61
C TYR A 40 29.13 29.12 44.31
N GLN A 41 27.88 29.40 44.12
CA GLN A 41 27.09 30.49 44.74
C GLN A 41 26.15 29.85 45.74
N ARG A 42 26.49 29.99 47.06
CA ARG A 42 25.73 29.36 48.13
C ARG A 42 24.36 29.96 48.36
N ASP A 43 24.22 31.27 48.14
CA ASP A 43 22.98 32.00 48.31
C ASP A 43 21.84 31.52 47.41
N ASN A 44 22.16 31.09 46.21
CA ASN A 44 21.20 30.59 45.23
C ASN A 44 21.44 29.13 44.83
N GLN A 45 22.35 28.42 45.54
CA GLN A 45 22.66 26.99 45.37
C GLN A 45 23.06 26.60 43.93
N LYS A 46 23.81 27.49 43.25
CA LYS A 46 24.25 27.28 41.86
C LYS A 46 25.72 27.00 41.75
N VAL A 47 26.04 26.00 40.93
CA VAL A 47 27.39 25.70 40.47
C VAL A 47 27.51 26.10 39.03
N ILE A 48 28.46 26.98 38.68
CA ILE A 48 28.61 27.58 37.35
C ILE A 48 29.97 27.17 36.78
N PHE A 49 29.99 26.76 35.53
CA PHE A 49 31.17 26.35 34.74
C PHE A 49 31.31 27.30 33.55
N PRO A 50 32.02 28.44 33.71
CA PRO A 50 32.07 29.47 32.65
C PRO A 50 32.98 29.13 31.47
N ASP A 51 33.98 28.23 31.68
CA ASP A 51 35.04 27.97 30.72
C ASP A 51 35.07 26.48 30.29
N GLY A 52 33.97 25.77 30.46
CA GLY A 52 33.79 24.36 30.10
C GLY A 52 33.56 23.43 31.26
N VAL A 53 32.97 22.31 31.01
CA VAL A 53 32.70 21.23 31.93
C VAL A 53 32.74 19.87 31.24
N GLU A 54 33.33 18.91 31.88
CA GLU A 54 33.23 17.48 31.55
C GLU A 54 32.64 16.76 32.75
N LEU A 55 31.55 16.05 32.55
CA LEU A 55 30.89 15.20 33.53
C LEU A 55 30.99 13.75 33.09
N THR A 56 31.40 12.88 34.01
CA THR A 56 31.47 11.44 33.78
C THR A 56 30.72 10.74 34.91
N GLN A 57 29.78 9.85 34.56
CA GLN A 57 29.08 9.00 35.53
C GLN A 57 28.83 7.63 34.88
N GLY A 58 29.40 6.59 35.49
CA GLY A 58 29.41 5.26 34.91
C GLY A 58 30.02 5.29 33.48
N MET A 59 29.27 4.90 32.49
CA MET A 59 29.68 4.94 31.06
C MET A 59 29.21 6.20 30.32
N THR A 60 28.55 7.13 31.01
CA THR A 60 28.09 8.39 30.42
C THR A 60 29.16 9.46 30.56
N ARG A 61 29.51 10.06 29.43
CA ARG A 61 30.40 11.22 29.36
C ARG A 61 29.65 12.38 28.68
N LEU A 62 29.72 13.56 29.29
CA LEU A 62 29.10 14.77 28.80
C LEU A 62 30.13 15.89 28.79
N VAL A 63 30.24 16.62 27.70
CA VAL A 63 31.17 17.76 27.53
C VAL A 63 30.40 18.96 27.03
N ALA A 64 30.62 20.13 27.65
CA ALA A 64 30.04 21.40 27.23
C ALA A 64 30.99 22.57 27.47
N PRO A 65 31.04 23.58 26.57
CA PRO A 65 31.83 24.81 26.76
C PRO A 65 31.37 25.67 27.95
N LYS A 66 30.10 25.56 28.34
CA LYS A 66 29.54 26.27 29.49
C LYS A 66 28.49 25.44 30.19
N GLY A 67 28.39 25.55 31.50
CA GLY A 67 27.38 24.82 32.26
C GLY A 67 26.97 25.53 33.55
N MET A 68 25.77 25.17 34.02
CA MET A 68 25.23 25.55 35.32
C MET A 68 24.44 24.39 35.90
N VAL A 69 24.63 24.12 37.16
CA VAL A 69 23.88 23.13 37.94
C VAL A 69 23.20 23.84 39.11
N SER A 70 21.90 23.67 39.26
CA SER A 70 21.15 24.09 40.46
C SER A 70 20.95 22.89 41.39
N LEU A 71 21.16 23.08 42.69
CA LEU A 71 20.99 22.06 43.72
C LEU A 71 19.67 22.28 44.45
N ALA A 72 19.00 21.20 44.84
CA ALA A 72 17.73 21.30 45.60
C ALA A 72 17.89 21.93 46.95
N VAL A 73 18.99 21.63 47.62
CA VAL A 73 19.45 22.20 48.91
C VAL A 73 20.98 22.32 48.89
N SER A 74 21.54 23.09 49.80
CA SER A 74 23.00 23.15 49.98
C SER A 74 23.52 21.74 50.21
N ASP A 75 24.38 21.25 49.36
CA ASP A 75 24.92 19.88 49.32
C ASP A 75 23.95 18.76 48.91
N GLY A 76 22.74 19.15 48.38
CA GLY A 76 21.74 18.20 47.81
C GLY A 76 22.10 17.70 46.42
N PRO A 77 21.31 16.74 45.90
CA PRO A 77 21.46 16.27 44.51
C PRO A 77 21.12 17.36 43.52
N PRO A 78 21.63 17.31 42.27
CA PRO A 78 21.23 18.20 41.20
C PRO A 78 19.72 18.11 40.94
N GLU A 79 19.09 19.27 40.84
CA GLU A 79 17.67 19.43 40.46
C GLU A 79 17.54 19.89 39.00
N GLU A 80 18.45 20.77 38.54
CA GLU A 80 18.47 21.30 37.20
C GLU A 80 19.91 21.39 36.68
N ILE A 81 20.10 21.05 35.41
CA ILE A 81 21.38 21.18 34.71
C ILE A 81 21.13 21.92 33.41
N VAL A 82 21.89 22.99 33.15
CA VAL A 82 21.82 23.76 31.88
C VAL A 82 23.22 23.81 31.27
N LEU A 83 23.35 23.34 30.05
CA LEU A 83 24.59 23.27 29.29
C LEU A 83 24.46 24.01 27.98
N SER A 84 25.51 24.68 27.50
CA SER A 84 25.45 25.48 26.27
C SER A 84 26.81 25.63 25.58
N GLY A 85 26.73 26.01 24.28
CA GLY A 85 27.90 26.31 23.46
C GLY A 85 28.34 25.16 22.55
N GLY A 86 27.57 24.11 22.46
CA GLY A 86 27.89 22.82 21.83
C GLY A 86 28.06 21.76 22.92
N VAL A 87 27.10 20.90 23.03
CA VAL A 87 27.04 19.84 24.05
C VAL A 87 27.18 18.49 23.36
N ASP A 88 28.22 17.74 23.77
CA ASP A 88 28.43 16.38 23.34
C ASP A 88 28.11 15.44 24.49
N VAL A 89 27.25 14.47 24.23
CA VAL A 89 26.91 13.39 25.17
C VAL A 89 27.25 12.06 24.53
N VAL A 90 27.96 11.22 25.24
CA VAL A 90 28.27 9.83 24.85
C VAL A 90 27.88 8.93 26.02
N THR A 91 27.06 7.95 25.76
CA THR A 91 26.67 6.96 26.76
C THR A 91 26.50 5.57 26.13
N THR A 92 26.59 4.52 26.92
CA THR A 92 26.26 3.16 26.49
C THR A 92 24.89 2.77 27.08
N VAL A 93 24.07 2.14 26.27
CA VAL A 93 22.81 1.52 26.73
C VAL A 93 23.13 0.14 27.27
N ASP A 94 22.74 -0.11 28.52
CA ASP A 94 23.29 -1.18 29.37
C ASP A 94 23.26 -2.60 28.83
N ALA A 95 22.15 -3.12 28.41
CA ALA A 95 22.01 -4.55 28.14
C ALA A 95 22.67 -5.02 26.82
N THR A 96 22.79 -4.13 25.86
CA THR A 96 23.25 -4.45 24.48
C THR A 96 24.66 -3.95 24.20
N GLY A 97 25.22 -3.07 25.06
CA GLY A 97 26.47 -2.37 24.79
C GLY A 97 26.36 -1.33 23.66
N ALA A 98 25.13 -1.00 23.20
CA ALA A 98 24.91 0.00 22.17
C ALA A 98 25.40 1.37 22.65
N LEU A 99 26.17 2.06 21.79
CA LEU A 99 26.64 3.40 22.04
C LEU A 99 25.60 4.42 21.58
N VAL A 100 25.31 5.40 22.44
CA VAL A 100 24.46 6.56 22.10
C VAL A 100 25.31 7.81 22.15
N GLU A 101 25.36 8.53 21.05
CA GLU A 101 26.02 9.82 20.91
C GLU A 101 24.97 10.90 20.60
N MET A 102 25.01 12.00 21.30
CA MET A 102 24.14 13.15 21.03
C MET A 102 24.96 14.44 20.91
N TRP A 103 24.66 15.22 19.90
CA TRP A 103 25.15 16.58 19.75
C TRP A 103 23.99 17.57 19.73
N ALA A 104 24.09 18.65 20.54
CA ALA A 104 23.11 19.76 20.58
C ALA A 104 23.80 21.09 20.90
N LYS A 105 23.20 22.24 20.56
CA LYS A 105 23.74 23.56 20.93
C LYS A 105 23.52 23.86 22.40
N THR A 106 22.35 23.54 22.93
CA THR A 106 21.98 23.70 24.33
C THR A 106 21.24 22.46 24.82
N VAL A 107 21.50 22.06 26.04
CA VAL A 107 20.79 21.01 26.75
C VAL A 107 20.36 21.56 28.11
N ASP A 108 19.09 21.46 28.42
CA ASP A 108 18.54 21.71 29.75
C ASP A 108 17.90 20.42 30.29
N SER A 109 18.15 20.11 31.54
CA SER A 109 17.55 18.96 32.17
C SER A 109 17.05 19.28 33.56
N ARG A 110 15.89 18.71 33.91
CA ARG A 110 15.29 18.86 35.25
C ARG A 110 14.85 17.49 35.77
N ARG A 111 15.02 17.30 37.05
CA ARG A 111 14.57 16.09 37.72
C ARG A 111 13.08 16.19 38.04
N ASP A 112 12.31 15.16 37.70
CA ASP A 112 10.90 15.08 38.04
C ASP A 112 10.69 14.49 39.46
N PRO A 113 9.46 14.55 40.02
CA PRO A 113 9.18 13.97 41.34
C PRO A 113 9.38 12.46 41.44
N GLN A 114 9.38 11.73 40.29
CA GLN A 114 9.62 10.31 40.21
C GLN A 114 11.11 9.98 40.14
N GLY A 115 11.97 10.99 40.03
CA GLY A 115 13.40 10.86 39.95
C GLY A 115 14.00 10.73 38.56
N ASN A 116 13.15 10.77 37.52
CA ASN A 116 13.60 10.76 36.13
C ASN A 116 14.11 12.15 35.70
N TRP A 117 14.99 12.17 34.70
CA TRP A 117 15.44 13.39 34.07
C TRP A 117 14.57 13.74 32.85
N GLN A 118 13.97 14.93 32.90
CA GLN A 118 13.32 15.56 31.75
C GLN A 118 14.40 16.38 31.02
N VAL A 119 14.83 15.93 29.84
CA VAL A 119 15.94 16.53 29.10
C VAL A 119 15.38 17.25 27.88
N GLY A 120 15.64 18.56 27.77
CA GLY A 120 15.36 19.38 26.60
C GLY A 120 16.66 19.69 25.85
N ALA A 121 16.69 19.44 24.53
CA ALA A 121 17.80 19.84 23.67
C ALA A 121 17.32 20.74 22.55
N ARG A 122 18.11 21.74 22.18
CA ARG A 122 17.77 22.75 21.16
C ARG A 122 18.97 23.13 20.34
N THR A 123 18.70 23.51 19.09
CA THR A 123 19.66 24.13 18.19
C THR A 123 18.99 25.24 17.41
N ASP A 124 19.77 26.25 17.02
CA ASP A 124 19.37 27.33 16.10
C ASP A 124 20.19 27.29 14.79
N GLY A 125 20.92 26.21 14.58
CA GLY A 125 21.82 25.98 13.46
C GLY A 125 21.72 24.53 12.97
N PRO A 126 22.84 23.78 12.96
CA PRO A 126 22.81 22.40 12.53
C PRO A 126 21.90 21.54 13.42
N TRP A 127 21.38 20.44 12.86
CA TRP A 127 20.49 19.52 13.55
C TRP A 127 21.06 19.01 14.87
N ILE A 128 20.18 18.81 15.84
CA ILE A 128 20.46 17.87 16.93
C ILE A 128 20.61 16.50 16.28
N THR A 129 21.68 15.81 16.54
CA THR A 129 21.90 14.47 16.04
C THR A 129 21.98 13.52 17.23
N VAL A 130 21.17 12.48 17.22
CA VAL A 130 21.28 11.35 18.15
C VAL A 130 21.61 10.11 17.34
N ARG A 131 22.74 9.49 17.63
CA ARG A 131 23.23 8.30 16.93
C ARG A 131 23.26 7.13 17.92
N PHE A 132 22.69 6.01 17.49
CA PHE A 132 22.73 4.73 18.18
C PHE A 132 23.56 3.77 17.34
N THR A 133 24.57 3.13 17.91
CA THR A 133 25.43 2.16 17.20
C THR A 133 25.56 0.87 18.01
N GLY A 134 25.65 -0.27 17.32
CA GLY A 134 25.90 -1.57 17.94
C GLY A 134 24.66 -2.20 18.60
N GLY A 135 23.45 -1.92 18.11
CA GLY A 135 22.24 -2.62 18.53
C GLY A 135 22.16 -4.06 17.99
N GLU A 136 21.20 -4.85 18.45
CA GLU A 136 21.06 -6.25 18.03
C GLU A 136 20.62 -6.41 16.57
N ASP A 137 19.76 -5.50 16.07
CA ASP A 137 19.13 -5.59 14.74
C ASP A 137 19.69 -4.58 13.72
N TYR A 138 20.53 -3.65 14.15
CA TYR A 138 21.03 -2.55 13.32
C TYR A 138 22.49 -2.24 13.59
N PHE A 139 23.18 -1.78 12.54
CA PHE A 139 24.54 -1.25 12.64
C PHE A 139 24.52 0.20 13.18
N GLU A 140 23.64 1.04 12.64
CA GLU A 140 23.49 2.44 13.04
C GLU A 140 22.04 2.89 12.90
N ARG A 141 21.56 3.68 13.88
CA ARG A 141 20.33 4.50 13.79
C ARG A 141 20.69 5.92 14.09
N THR A 142 20.16 6.85 13.27
CA THR A 142 20.39 8.28 13.45
C THR A 142 19.07 9.02 13.47
N LEU A 143 18.87 9.90 14.45
CA LEU A 143 17.76 10.83 14.56
C LEU A 143 18.30 12.25 14.40
N HIS A 144 17.72 13.02 13.48
CA HIS A 144 17.99 14.44 13.31
C HIS A 144 16.72 15.25 13.61
N THR A 145 16.82 16.32 14.41
CA THR A 145 15.71 17.23 14.71
C THR A 145 16.23 18.60 15.13
N LEU A 146 15.40 19.64 15.13
CA LEU A 146 15.79 20.98 15.61
C LEU A 146 15.48 21.19 17.09
N LYS A 147 14.56 20.43 17.64
CA LYS A 147 14.22 20.43 19.07
C LYS A 147 13.91 19.00 19.52
N MET A 148 14.41 18.63 20.66
CA MET A 148 14.21 17.31 21.25
C MET A 148 13.86 17.43 22.72
N ASN A 149 12.94 16.59 23.17
CA ASN A 149 12.70 16.32 24.58
C ASN A 149 12.90 14.82 24.81
N ALA A 150 13.49 14.45 25.93
CA ALA A 150 13.66 13.06 26.32
C ALA A 150 13.35 12.88 27.80
N VAL A 151 12.87 11.71 28.15
CA VAL A 151 12.69 11.26 29.52
C VAL A 151 13.68 10.12 29.76
N ILE A 152 14.57 10.32 30.75
CA ILE A 152 15.60 9.35 31.09
C ILE A 152 15.36 8.87 32.53
N GLY A 153 15.11 7.60 32.70
CA GLY A 153 14.95 6.93 33.99
C GLY A 153 16.27 6.35 34.51
N PRO A 154 16.21 5.64 35.65
CA PRO A 154 17.37 4.98 36.22
C PRO A 154 17.99 3.93 35.29
N ASP A 155 17.13 3.26 34.47
CA ASP A 155 17.50 2.15 33.59
C ASP A 155 17.75 2.58 32.14
N GLY A 156 17.74 3.90 31.86
CA GLY A 156 18.01 4.43 30.53
C GLY A 156 16.88 5.32 29.94
N ILE A 157 16.87 5.48 28.64
CA ILE A 157 15.89 6.31 27.93
C ILE A 157 14.52 5.63 27.96
N ILE A 158 13.49 6.35 28.42
CA ILE A 158 12.07 5.92 28.42
C ILE A 158 11.35 6.38 27.16
N SER A 159 11.53 7.67 26.81
CA SER A 159 10.93 8.24 25.62
C SER A 159 11.74 9.40 25.05
N MET A 160 11.58 9.64 23.76
CA MET A 160 12.14 10.78 23.04
C MET A 160 11.09 11.40 22.15
N GLN A 161 11.06 12.72 22.10
CA GLN A 161 10.20 13.49 21.19
C GLN A 161 11.06 14.45 20.37
N GLY A 162 10.92 14.42 19.06
CA GLY A 162 11.51 15.37 18.12
C GLY A 162 10.45 16.33 17.57
N ASP A 163 10.79 17.61 17.46
CA ASP A 163 9.91 18.65 16.94
C ASP A 163 10.63 19.50 15.86
N ARG A 164 9.85 20.07 14.93
CA ARG A 164 10.32 20.95 13.85
C ARG A 164 11.18 20.29 12.80
N GLY A 165 10.63 19.26 12.21
CA GLY A 165 11.30 18.41 11.24
C GLY A 165 12.10 17.29 11.94
N VAL A 166 11.80 16.09 11.58
CA VAL A 166 12.45 14.89 12.09
C VAL A 166 12.85 14.06 10.89
N CYS A 167 14.12 13.65 10.87
CA CYS A 167 14.62 12.67 9.91
C CYS A 167 15.24 11.52 10.72
N PHE A 168 14.68 10.35 10.54
CA PHE A 168 15.18 9.09 11.10
C PHE A 168 15.83 8.28 9.99
N GLN A 169 16.99 7.72 10.25
CA GLN A 169 17.70 6.82 9.35
C GLN A 169 18.14 5.57 10.10
N GLU A 170 18.01 4.43 9.46
CA GLU A 170 18.45 3.15 9.96
C GLU A 170 19.30 2.42 8.92
N ILE A 171 20.47 1.95 9.34
CA ILE A 171 21.33 1.04 8.59
C ILE A 171 21.23 -0.31 9.29
N PRO A 172 20.41 -1.25 8.77
CA PRO A 172 20.31 -2.58 9.37
C PRO A 172 21.58 -3.41 9.13
N PHE A 173 21.76 -4.52 9.86
CA PHE A 173 22.85 -5.45 9.54
C PHE A 173 22.64 -6.15 8.21
N GLU A 174 21.38 -6.43 7.88
CA GLU A 174 20.99 -7.06 6.61
C GLU A 174 19.97 -6.19 5.88
N GLY A 175 20.20 -5.99 4.58
CA GLY A 175 19.32 -5.19 3.72
C GLY A 175 19.76 -3.73 3.56
N PRO A 176 19.06 -2.97 2.73
CA PRO A 176 19.40 -1.58 2.44
C PRO A 176 18.99 -0.63 3.58
N PRO A 177 19.58 0.57 3.58
CA PRO A 177 19.19 1.64 4.50
C PRO A 177 17.72 2.02 4.36
N ARG A 178 17.13 2.42 5.50
CA ARG A 178 15.75 2.91 5.58
C ARG A 178 15.74 4.31 6.15
N SER A 179 14.76 5.11 5.76
CA SER A 179 14.58 6.44 6.35
C SER A 179 13.11 6.78 6.53
N ALA A 180 12.85 7.66 7.48
CA ALA A 180 11.54 8.25 7.70
C ALA A 180 11.69 9.74 7.99
N GLU A 181 10.82 10.56 7.41
CA GLU A 181 10.75 12.00 7.61
C GLU A 181 9.35 12.39 8.09
N ALA A 182 9.25 13.38 9.00
CA ALA A 182 8.00 13.90 9.53
C ALA A 182 8.18 15.30 10.11
N GLU A 183 7.08 15.99 10.44
CA GLU A 183 7.14 17.24 11.19
C GLU A 183 7.50 17.01 12.66
N THR A 184 6.93 15.97 13.27
CA THR A 184 7.21 15.55 14.64
C THR A 184 7.35 14.03 14.74
N ALA A 185 8.08 13.58 15.76
CA ALA A 185 8.20 12.16 16.09
C ALA A 185 8.17 11.95 17.60
N GLN A 186 7.61 10.84 18.03
CA GLN A 186 7.68 10.34 19.39
C GLN A 186 8.15 8.89 19.39
N ALA A 187 9.18 8.58 20.16
CA ALA A 187 9.76 7.26 20.28
C ALA A 187 9.68 6.77 21.73
N TRP A 188 9.39 5.50 21.91
CA TRP A 188 9.36 4.81 23.22
C TRP A 188 10.39 3.71 23.26
N PHE A 189 10.96 3.54 24.44
CA PHE A 189 12.00 2.57 24.69
C PHE A 189 11.61 1.67 25.88
N SER A 190 11.96 0.41 25.80
CA SER A 190 11.89 -0.56 26.90
C SER A 190 13.22 -1.28 26.96
N ASP A 191 13.80 -1.36 28.16
CA ASP A 191 15.11 -1.98 28.40
C ASP A 191 16.23 -1.46 27.47
N GLY A 192 16.18 -0.14 27.17
CA GLY A 192 17.10 0.53 26.26
C GLY A 192 16.88 0.25 24.76
N GLN A 193 15.90 -0.56 24.41
CA GLN A 193 15.56 -0.85 23.02
C GLN A 193 14.38 -0.01 22.54
N LEU A 194 14.46 0.49 21.31
CA LEU A 194 13.35 1.18 20.65
C LEU A 194 12.21 0.20 20.40
N THR A 195 11.01 0.49 20.91
CA THR A 195 9.82 -0.37 20.75
C THR A 195 8.85 0.17 19.71
N ASP A 196 8.54 1.45 19.82
CA ASP A 196 7.55 2.14 18.98
C ASP A 196 8.07 3.51 18.57
N VAL A 197 7.68 3.94 17.35
CA VAL A 197 7.84 5.32 16.86
C VAL A 197 6.54 5.78 16.26
N GLU A 198 6.03 6.90 16.69
CA GLU A 198 4.93 7.62 16.05
C GLU A 198 5.50 8.85 15.33
N LEU A 199 5.09 9.02 14.08
CA LEU A 199 5.44 10.12 13.20
C LEU A 199 4.16 10.88 12.85
N ASP A 200 4.19 12.21 12.88
CA ASP A 200 3.03 13.05 12.61
C ASP A 200 3.42 14.24 11.72
N GLY A 201 2.59 14.52 10.73
CA GLY A 201 2.73 15.60 9.76
C GLY A 201 3.66 15.27 8.58
N GLN A 202 3.08 15.18 7.37
CA GLN A 202 3.80 14.98 6.10
C GLN A 202 4.82 13.82 6.15
N VAL A 203 4.34 12.68 6.63
CA VAL A 203 5.21 11.51 6.81
C VAL A 203 5.63 10.93 5.46
N GLU A 204 6.93 10.68 5.32
CA GLU A 204 7.50 9.93 4.21
C GLU A 204 8.40 8.83 4.76
N VAL A 205 8.17 7.59 4.35
CA VAL A 205 8.98 6.42 4.70
C VAL A 205 9.59 5.85 3.43
N ARG A 206 10.90 5.70 3.40
CA ARG A 206 11.68 5.13 2.28
C ARG A 206 12.32 3.82 2.69
N ALA A 207 12.16 2.81 1.85
CA ALA A 207 12.79 1.50 1.97
C ALA A 207 13.23 0.99 0.59
N GLU A 208 13.88 -0.15 0.52
CA GLU A 208 14.29 -0.78 -0.75
C GLU A 208 13.14 -0.94 -1.75
N GLN A 209 11.98 -1.30 -1.22
CA GLN A 209 10.82 -1.65 -2.03
C GLN A 209 10.05 -0.44 -2.55
N GLY A 210 10.36 0.78 -2.07
CA GLY A 210 9.70 2.00 -2.51
C GLY A 210 9.56 3.07 -1.45
N VAL A 211 8.65 3.99 -1.72
CA VAL A 211 8.33 5.14 -0.88
C VAL A 211 6.87 5.07 -0.45
N ALA A 212 6.62 5.28 0.83
CA ALA A 212 5.26 5.41 1.36
C ALA A 212 5.08 6.78 2.02
N THR A 213 3.97 7.43 1.76
CA THR A 213 3.64 8.76 2.28
C THR A 213 2.30 8.75 3.00
N GLY A 214 2.13 9.63 3.98
CA GLY A 214 0.90 9.76 4.74
C GLY A 214 0.90 11.01 5.63
N ASP A 215 -0.14 11.16 6.45
CA ASP A 215 -0.21 12.22 7.46
C ASP A 215 0.39 11.74 8.78
N ARG A 216 0.19 10.47 9.10
CA ARG A 216 0.71 9.81 10.29
C ARG A 216 1.31 8.45 9.96
N ALA A 217 2.32 8.06 10.72
CA ALA A 217 2.81 6.69 10.72
C ALA A 217 3.11 6.19 12.13
N ARG A 218 2.93 4.89 12.34
CA ARG A 218 3.40 4.20 13.52
C ARG A 218 4.26 3.01 13.10
N LEU A 219 5.48 2.99 13.62
CA LEU A 219 6.44 1.92 13.40
C LEU A 219 6.52 1.09 14.68
N VAL A 220 6.22 -0.20 14.60
CA VAL A 220 6.33 -1.15 15.70
C VAL A 220 7.50 -2.07 15.43
N GLN A 221 8.59 -1.89 16.17
CA GLN A 221 9.87 -2.56 15.91
C GLN A 221 9.78 -4.09 16.05
N ALA A 222 9.09 -4.56 17.09
CA ALA A 222 8.99 -6.00 17.38
C ALA A 222 8.38 -6.82 16.24
N GLY A 223 7.50 -6.23 15.42
CA GLY A 223 6.81 -6.88 14.30
C GLY A 223 7.35 -6.52 12.91
N GLY A 224 8.26 -5.54 12.81
CA GLY A 224 8.61 -4.96 11.50
C GLY A 224 7.39 -4.34 10.80
N LEU A 225 6.52 -3.71 11.59
CA LEU A 225 5.22 -3.21 11.15
C LEU A 225 5.25 -1.70 10.98
N VAL A 226 4.82 -1.20 9.81
CA VAL A 226 4.63 0.22 9.55
C VAL A 226 3.17 0.46 9.19
N MET A 227 2.46 1.20 10.02
CA MET A 227 1.09 1.62 9.78
C MET A 227 1.08 3.07 9.34
N LEU A 228 0.51 3.36 8.16
CA LEU A 228 0.33 4.71 7.65
C LEU A 228 -1.16 5.05 7.62
N GLN A 229 -1.46 6.32 7.89
CA GLN A 229 -2.80 6.87 7.83
C GLN A 229 -2.78 8.21 7.08
N GLY A 230 -3.80 8.43 6.25
CA GLY A 230 -4.06 9.73 5.67
C GLY A 230 -4.74 10.67 6.67
N ASP A 231 -4.85 11.95 6.31
CA ASP A 231 -5.59 12.95 7.08
C ASP A 231 -7.07 12.52 7.22
N PRO A 232 -7.65 12.51 8.43
CA PRO A 232 -9.06 12.20 8.65
C PRO A 232 -10.04 13.05 7.85
N THR A 233 -9.63 14.25 7.42
CA THR A 233 -10.45 15.11 6.55
C THR A 233 -10.37 14.74 5.07
N GLY A 234 -9.53 13.76 4.70
CA GLY A 234 -9.34 13.28 3.35
C GLY A 234 -8.53 14.20 2.43
N ARG A 235 -7.85 15.21 2.98
CA ARG A 235 -6.98 16.12 2.21
C ARG A 235 -5.69 15.44 1.76
N THR A 236 -5.14 14.60 2.61
CA THR A 236 -3.96 13.79 2.33
C THR A 236 -4.32 12.33 2.46
N ARG A 237 -4.01 11.54 1.44
CA ARG A 237 -4.19 10.09 1.45
C ARG A 237 -2.84 9.41 1.60
N VAL A 238 -2.86 8.17 2.05
CA VAL A 238 -1.66 7.33 1.98
C VAL A 238 -1.33 7.07 0.52
N GLY A 239 -0.08 7.34 0.15
CA GLY A 239 0.52 6.96 -1.13
C GLY A 239 1.56 5.87 -0.92
N VAL A 240 1.61 4.88 -1.78
CA VAL A 240 2.69 3.89 -1.84
C VAL A 240 3.17 3.80 -3.27
N GLU A 241 4.46 3.99 -3.48
CA GLU A 241 5.11 3.95 -4.78
C GLU A 241 6.25 2.92 -4.76
N SER A 242 6.27 2.04 -5.75
CA SER A 242 7.27 0.99 -5.91
C SER A 242 7.65 0.86 -7.38
N PRO A 243 8.73 0.14 -7.74
CA PRO A 243 9.06 -0.16 -9.13
C PRO A 243 7.94 -0.88 -9.90
N ARG A 244 7.05 -1.61 -9.20
CA ARG A 244 5.95 -2.36 -9.81
C ARG A 244 4.66 -1.57 -9.96
N GLY A 245 4.57 -0.37 -9.38
CA GLY A 245 3.38 0.46 -9.48
C GLY A 245 3.20 1.43 -8.33
N ARG A 246 2.07 2.09 -8.33
CA ARG A 246 1.69 3.04 -7.28
C ARG A 246 0.24 2.84 -6.87
N MET A 247 -0.04 3.12 -5.61
CA MET A 247 -1.41 3.11 -5.09
C MET A 247 -1.65 4.26 -4.12
N SER A 248 -2.93 4.57 -3.91
CA SER A 248 -3.38 5.45 -2.83
C SER A 248 -4.57 4.83 -2.11
N CYS A 249 -4.65 5.07 -0.79
CA CYS A 249 -5.69 4.53 0.10
C CYS A 249 -5.87 5.45 1.31
N ASP A 250 -6.80 5.14 2.20
CA ASP A 250 -6.97 5.90 3.43
C ASP A 250 -6.01 5.40 4.53
N GLN A 251 -5.70 4.10 4.52
CA GLN A 251 -4.78 3.45 5.46
C GLN A 251 -3.96 2.37 4.75
N ALA A 252 -2.69 2.24 5.11
CA ALA A 252 -1.84 1.14 4.68
C ALA A 252 -1.05 0.56 5.86
N THR A 253 -0.88 -0.75 5.86
CA THR A 253 -0.06 -1.48 6.80
C THR A 253 0.98 -2.28 6.02
N LEU A 254 2.25 -2.00 6.26
CA LEU A 254 3.37 -2.68 5.63
C LEU A 254 3.96 -3.66 6.65
N TYR A 255 4.04 -4.92 6.29
CA TYR A 255 4.66 -6.01 7.04
C TYR A 255 6.02 -6.31 6.40
N ASP A 256 7.03 -5.58 6.81
CA ASP A 256 8.34 -5.58 6.16
C ASP A 256 9.00 -6.97 6.13
N ARG A 257 8.91 -7.73 7.25
CA ARG A 257 9.47 -9.09 7.34
C ARG A 257 8.76 -10.10 6.43
N GLU A 258 7.47 -9.89 6.16
CA GLU A 258 6.63 -10.77 5.36
C GLU A 258 6.62 -10.35 3.88
N GLY A 259 7.09 -9.15 3.56
CA GLY A 259 6.94 -8.55 2.23
C GLY A 259 5.48 -8.38 1.82
N ARG A 260 4.60 -8.10 2.78
CA ARG A 260 3.16 -7.98 2.63
C ARG A 260 2.70 -6.55 2.88
N VAL A 261 1.73 -6.09 2.10
CA VAL A 261 1.09 -4.78 2.28
C VAL A 261 -0.42 -4.96 2.32
N GLU A 262 -1.08 -4.38 3.30
CA GLU A 262 -2.53 -4.26 3.36
C GLU A 262 -2.91 -2.79 3.16
N ALA A 263 -3.85 -2.50 2.26
CA ALA A 263 -4.39 -1.18 2.04
C ALA A 263 -5.92 -1.20 2.22
N ARG A 264 -6.47 -0.16 2.84
CA ARG A 264 -7.90 -0.04 3.15
C ARG A 264 -8.43 1.36 2.88
N GLY A 265 -9.69 1.41 2.47
CA GLY A 265 -10.46 2.63 2.21
C GLY A 265 -10.13 3.26 0.86
N LYS A 266 -11.07 3.17 -0.09
CA LYS A 266 -11.00 3.76 -1.43
C LYS A 266 -9.66 3.49 -2.13
N VAL A 267 -9.20 2.25 -2.07
CA VAL A 267 -7.94 1.86 -2.69
C VAL A 267 -8.01 2.07 -4.19
N GLN A 268 -7.02 2.73 -4.75
CA GLN A 268 -6.87 2.89 -6.20
C GLN A 268 -5.40 2.96 -6.58
N GLY A 269 -5.07 2.45 -7.76
CA GLY A 269 -3.68 2.46 -8.20
C GLY A 269 -3.50 1.96 -9.61
N GLN A 270 -2.23 1.75 -9.94
CA GLN A 270 -1.82 1.19 -11.22
C GLN A 270 -0.63 0.26 -11.03
N LEU A 271 -0.57 -0.79 -11.84
CA LEU A 271 0.54 -1.73 -11.94
C LEU A 271 1.28 -1.49 -13.25
N VAL A 272 2.60 -1.58 -13.18
CA VAL A 272 3.49 -1.55 -14.35
C VAL A 272 3.81 -3.01 -14.70
N ASP A 273 3.96 -3.31 -15.99
CA ASP A 273 4.28 -4.65 -16.49
C ASP A 273 3.25 -5.75 -16.15
N ALA A 274 2.01 -5.37 -15.88
CA ALA A 274 0.88 -6.29 -15.70
C ALA A 274 0.02 -6.34 -16.97
N GLN A 275 -0.66 -7.47 -17.18
CA GLN A 275 -1.59 -7.70 -18.30
C GLN A 275 -2.96 -8.08 -17.78
N LEU A 276 -4.01 -7.58 -18.41
CA LEU A 276 -5.40 -7.91 -18.09
C LEU A 276 -6.05 -8.70 -19.23
N LEU A 277 -6.40 -9.97 -18.98
CA LEU A 277 -7.23 -10.80 -19.86
C LEU A 277 -6.76 -10.82 -21.33
N GLY A 278 -5.51 -11.19 -21.58
CA GLY A 278 -4.94 -11.28 -22.91
C GLY A 278 -4.56 -9.93 -23.56
N ALA A 279 -4.52 -8.84 -22.80
CA ALA A 279 -4.05 -7.55 -23.30
C ALA A 279 -2.53 -7.58 -23.49
N SER A 280 -2.03 -7.75 -24.71
CA SER A 280 -0.59 -7.64 -24.95
C SER A 280 -0.10 -6.19 -24.83
N ASN A 281 1.08 -6.00 -24.25
CA ASN A 281 1.73 -4.69 -24.18
C ASN A 281 2.01 -4.09 -25.57
N THR A 282 2.03 -4.92 -26.61
CA THR A 282 2.28 -4.48 -27.99
C THR A 282 1.09 -3.77 -28.60
N ASN A 283 -0.14 -4.24 -28.31
CA ASN A 283 -1.37 -3.69 -28.89
C ASN A 283 -1.94 -2.48 -28.12
N LEU A 284 -1.68 -2.40 -26.79
CA LEU A 284 -2.18 -1.32 -25.94
C LEU A 284 -1.15 -0.21 -25.66
N GLY A 285 -0.04 -0.17 -26.39
CA GLY A 285 0.96 0.90 -26.26
C GLY A 285 1.62 1.00 -24.89
N GLY A 286 1.62 -0.10 -24.10
CA GLY A 286 2.19 -0.11 -22.75
C GLY A 286 1.31 0.58 -21.70
N GLU A 287 0.01 0.70 -21.90
CA GLU A 287 -0.90 1.25 -20.90
C GLU A 287 -0.86 0.43 -19.60
N PRO A 288 -0.73 1.09 -18.44
CA PRO A 288 -0.68 0.38 -17.16
C PRO A 288 -2.04 -0.23 -16.82
N VAL A 289 -2.02 -1.36 -16.14
CA VAL A 289 -3.22 -1.92 -15.52
C VAL A 289 -3.60 -1.05 -14.32
N ARG A 290 -4.81 -0.52 -14.30
CA ARG A 290 -5.37 0.27 -13.21
C ARG A 290 -6.32 -0.57 -12.37
N PHE A 291 -6.41 -0.25 -11.10
CA PHE A 291 -7.31 -0.95 -10.19
C PHE A 291 -7.98 0.01 -9.19
N ALA A 292 -9.14 -0.38 -8.69
CA ALA A 292 -9.86 0.28 -7.60
C ALA A 292 -10.71 -0.72 -6.82
N GLY A 293 -10.81 -0.52 -5.49
CA GLY A 293 -11.61 -1.33 -4.56
C GLY A 293 -11.59 -0.73 -3.15
N GLU A 294 -12.17 -1.42 -2.18
CA GLU A 294 -12.15 -0.97 -0.79
C GLU A 294 -10.94 -1.50 -0.01
N THR A 295 -10.49 -2.72 -0.33
CA THR A 295 -9.32 -3.32 0.30
C THR A 295 -8.40 -3.95 -0.74
N LEU A 296 -7.11 -3.87 -0.50
CA LEU A 296 -6.07 -4.52 -1.30
C LEU A 296 -5.07 -5.20 -0.36
N GLU A 297 -4.76 -6.45 -0.65
CA GLU A 297 -3.65 -7.17 -0.06
C GLU A 297 -2.62 -7.50 -1.13
N VAL A 298 -1.36 -7.12 -0.87
CA VAL A 298 -0.21 -7.43 -1.72
C VAL A 298 0.65 -8.41 -0.95
N ILE A 299 0.98 -9.54 -1.55
CA ILE A 299 1.67 -10.66 -0.91
C ILE A 299 2.91 -11.00 -1.74
N ASP A 300 3.85 -11.72 -1.12
CA ASP A 300 5.07 -12.22 -1.76
C ASP A 300 5.87 -11.12 -2.47
N LYS A 301 6.05 -9.96 -1.78
CA LYS A 301 6.81 -8.81 -2.30
C LYS A 301 6.27 -8.26 -3.63
N GLY A 302 4.95 -8.34 -3.82
CA GLY A 302 4.27 -7.83 -5.00
C GLY A 302 4.07 -8.85 -6.12
N GLU A 303 4.26 -10.16 -5.86
CA GLU A 303 3.93 -11.21 -6.84
C GLU A 303 2.43 -11.48 -6.91
N LYS A 304 1.71 -11.31 -5.79
CA LYS A 304 0.28 -11.58 -5.72
C LYS A 304 -0.48 -10.38 -5.19
N PHE A 305 -1.64 -10.12 -5.79
CA PHE A 305 -2.55 -9.05 -5.43
C PHE A 305 -3.94 -9.62 -5.20
N GLU A 306 -4.59 -9.21 -4.12
CA GLU A 306 -5.97 -9.55 -3.83
C GLU A 306 -6.76 -8.26 -3.55
N LEU A 307 -7.67 -7.90 -4.47
CA LEU A 307 -8.51 -6.71 -4.40
C LEU A 307 -9.93 -7.16 -4.07
N ARG A 308 -10.53 -6.59 -3.02
CA ARG A 308 -11.85 -6.99 -2.51
C ARG A 308 -12.79 -5.79 -2.38
N ASP A 309 -14.07 -6.10 -2.34
CA ASP A 309 -15.18 -5.17 -2.16
C ASP A 309 -15.26 -4.12 -3.29
N ASN A 310 -16.15 -4.38 -4.26
CA ASN A 310 -16.29 -3.58 -5.48
C ASN A 310 -15.00 -3.50 -6.30
N ALA A 311 -14.30 -4.62 -6.40
CA ALA A 311 -13.05 -4.73 -7.12
C ALA A 311 -13.23 -4.42 -8.62
N ARG A 312 -12.39 -3.54 -9.14
CA ARG A 312 -12.36 -3.15 -10.55
C ARG A 312 -10.92 -3.12 -11.04
N VAL A 313 -10.67 -3.74 -12.17
CA VAL A 313 -9.36 -3.71 -12.83
C VAL A 313 -9.59 -3.40 -14.30
N TRP A 314 -8.82 -2.48 -14.86
CA TRP A 314 -8.97 -2.12 -16.28
C TRP A 314 -7.65 -1.77 -16.94
N GLN A 315 -7.60 -2.01 -18.25
CA GLN A 315 -6.47 -1.69 -19.11
C GLN A 315 -7.02 -1.35 -20.52
N GLY A 316 -6.80 -0.12 -20.98
CA GLY A 316 -7.46 0.35 -22.21
C GLY A 316 -8.99 0.29 -22.09
N HIS A 317 -9.61 -0.39 -23.05
CA HIS A 317 -11.06 -0.64 -23.08
C HIS A 317 -11.49 -1.92 -22.34
N ARG A 318 -10.54 -2.74 -21.88
CA ARG A 318 -10.86 -3.96 -21.12
C ARG A 318 -11.13 -3.61 -19.67
N LEU A 319 -12.23 -4.10 -19.12
CA LEU A 319 -12.66 -3.86 -17.75
C LEU A 319 -13.12 -5.17 -17.12
N LEU A 320 -12.64 -5.44 -15.92
CA LEU A 320 -13.11 -6.53 -15.06
C LEU A 320 -13.64 -5.95 -13.75
N VAL A 321 -14.88 -6.30 -13.41
CA VAL A 321 -15.52 -5.94 -12.14
C VAL A 321 -15.95 -7.22 -11.45
N ALA A 322 -15.73 -7.31 -10.14
CA ALA A 322 -16.17 -8.44 -9.32
C ALA A 322 -16.25 -8.03 -7.83
N ASP A 323 -16.73 -8.91 -6.96
CA ASP A 323 -16.62 -8.70 -5.51
C ASP A 323 -15.17 -8.84 -5.08
N ASP A 324 -14.47 -9.89 -5.58
CA ASP A 324 -13.05 -10.17 -5.33
C ASP A 324 -12.31 -10.45 -6.62
N ILE A 325 -11.12 -9.87 -6.79
CA ILE A 325 -10.20 -10.12 -7.91
C ILE A 325 -8.82 -10.46 -7.34
N ARG A 326 -8.26 -11.60 -7.77
CA ARG A 326 -6.89 -12.01 -7.47
C ARG A 326 -6.06 -12.00 -8.74
N TYR A 327 -4.84 -11.55 -8.64
CA TYR A 327 -3.86 -11.55 -9.71
C TYR A 327 -2.55 -12.16 -9.20
N ASP A 328 -2.00 -13.09 -9.97
CA ASP A 328 -0.68 -13.68 -9.76
C ASP A 328 0.25 -13.28 -10.91
N HIS A 329 1.26 -12.48 -10.61
CA HIS A 329 2.17 -11.93 -11.61
C HIS A 329 3.03 -13.01 -12.28
N SER A 330 3.44 -14.04 -11.53
CA SER A 330 4.34 -15.09 -12.04
C SER A 330 3.67 -15.98 -13.08
N SER A 331 2.39 -16.27 -12.91
CA SER A 331 1.57 -17.06 -13.83
C SER A 331 0.69 -16.21 -14.76
N GLN A 332 0.66 -14.88 -14.55
CA GLN A 332 -0.26 -13.95 -15.21
C GLN A 332 -1.73 -14.39 -15.09
N ALA A 333 -2.05 -15.11 -14.01
CA ALA A 333 -3.38 -15.60 -13.76
C ALA A 333 -4.26 -14.56 -13.08
N VAL A 334 -5.53 -14.49 -13.52
CA VAL A 334 -6.57 -13.67 -12.90
C VAL A 334 -7.69 -14.57 -12.43
N GLU A 335 -8.08 -14.46 -11.18
CA GLU A 335 -9.29 -15.07 -10.65
C GLU A 335 -10.25 -13.96 -10.21
N ALA A 336 -11.51 -14.05 -10.62
CA ALA A 336 -12.56 -13.15 -10.15
C ALA A 336 -13.75 -13.96 -9.61
N ARG A 337 -14.31 -13.51 -8.49
CA ARG A 337 -15.41 -14.16 -7.79
C ARG A 337 -16.48 -13.14 -7.40
N GLY A 338 -17.75 -13.57 -7.49
CA GLY A 338 -18.92 -12.76 -7.15
C GLY A 338 -19.23 -11.65 -8.14
N HIS A 339 -20.43 -11.64 -8.71
CA HIS A 339 -20.94 -10.61 -9.63
C HIS A 339 -19.95 -10.19 -10.74
N VAL A 340 -19.28 -11.19 -11.31
CA VAL A 340 -18.25 -10.94 -12.33
C VAL A 340 -18.85 -10.33 -13.56
N ARG A 341 -18.28 -9.22 -14.03
CA ARG A 341 -18.55 -8.57 -15.29
C ARG A 341 -17.23 -8.25 -15.99
N ALA A 342 -17.00 -8.85 -17.14
CA ALA A 342 -15.87 -8.55 -18.00
C ALA A 342 -16.36 -7.82 -19.25
N THR A 343 -15.61 -6.81 -19.70
CA THR A 343 -15.89 -6.05 -20.90
C THR A 343 -14.67 -6.09 -21.80
N PHE A 344 -14.89 -6.37 -23.09
CA PHE A 344 -13.86 -6.43 -24.12
C PHE A 344 -14.30 -5.57 -25.32
N PRO A 345 -13.37 -5.03 -26.11
CA PRO A 345 -13.71 -4.37 -27.39
C PRO A 345 -14.34 -5.38 -28.38
N ALA A 346 -15.46 -5.04 -29.00
CA ALA A 346 -16.15 -5.94 -29.92
C ALA A 346 -15.32 -6.27 -31.17
N HIS A 347 -14.45 -5.37 -31.62
CA HIS A 347 -13.57 -5.59 -32.77
C HIS A 347 -12.55 -6.71 -32.58
N GLU A 348 -12.28 -7.14 -31.34
CA GLU A 348 -11.45 -8.31 -31.05
C GLU A 348 -12.17 -9.63 -31.38
N MET A 349 -13.49 -9.62 -31.46
CA MET A 349 -14.32 -10.78 -31.82
C MET A 349 -14.91 -10.70 -33.22
N ASP A 350 -15.12 -9.52 -33.74
CA ASP A 350 -15.67 -9.24 -35.09
C ASP A 350 -14.93 -8.03 -35.66
N ALA A 351 -14.04 -8.27 -36.62
CA ALA A 351 -13.25 -7.21 -37.27
C ALA A 351 -14.10 -6.12 -37.93
N ASP A 352 -15.38 -6.43 -38.22
CA ASP A 352 -16.35 -5.48 -38.82
C ASP A 352 -17.10 -4.67 -37.74
N ALA A 353 -16.88 -4.94 -36.43
CA ALA A 353 -17.49 -4.20 -35.34
C ALA A 353 -16.85 -2.81 -35.17
N SER A 354 -17.66 -1.84 -34.72
CA SER A 354 -17.16 -0.50 -34.41
C SER A 354 -16.15 -0.53 -33.22
N PRO A 355 -15.09 0.29 -33.25
CA PRO A 355 -14.17 0.42 -32.13
C PRO A 355 -14.83 0.84 -30.80
N ASP A 356 -16.01 1.47 -30.87
CA ASP A 356 -16.76 1.93 -29.70
C ASP A 356 -17.78 0.90 -29.20
N GLU A 357 -17.87 -0.27 -29.84
CA GLU A 357 -18.74 -1.35 -29.43
C GLU A 357 -18.02 -2.31 -28.47
N ASP A 358 -18.73 -2.74 -27.43
CA ASP A 358 -18.22 -3.62 -26.39
C ASP A 358 -18.94 -4.97 -26.39
N VAL A 359 -18.15 -5.99 -26.05
CA VAL A 359 -18.63 -7.31 -25.62
C VAL A 359 -18.67 -7.33 -24.10
N VAL A 360 -19.76 -7.80 -23.53
CA VAL A 360 -19.95 -7.93 -22.09
C VAL A 360 -20.21 -9.38 -21.72
N VAL A 361 -19.46 -9.88 -20.73
CA VAL A 361 -19.69 -11.21 -20.14
C VAL A 361 -20.00 -11.05 -18.65
N VAL A 362 -21.14 -11.57 -18.22
CA VAL A 362 -21.55 -11.60 -16.81
C VAL A 362 -21.57 -13.05 -16.33
N SER A 363 -21.03 -13.31 -15.12
CA SER A 363 -20.98 -14.65 -14.54
C SER A 363 -20.83 -14.61 -13.01
N ARG A 364 -20.76 -15.79 -12.36
CA ARG A 364 -20.43 -15.87 -10.94
C ARG A 364 -18.94 -15.90 -10.69
N SER A 365 -18.17 -16.46 -11.61
CA SER A 365 -16.71 -16.52 -11.50
C SER A 365 -16.04 -16.50 -12.85
N LEU A 366 -14.80 -16.00 -12.86
CA LEU A 366 -13.86 -16.04 -13.96
C LEU A 366 -12.55 -16.61 -13.45
N ASP A 367 -11.96 -17.52 -14.24
CA ASP A 367 -10.58 -17.99 -14.11
C ASP A 367 -9.87 -17.72 -15.44
N TYR A 368 -8.84 -16.87 -15.45
CA TYR A 368 -7.99 -16.62 -16.61
C TYR A 368 -6.57 -17.12 -16.35
N GLY A 369 -6.05 -17.95 -17.23
CA GLY A 369 -4.68 -18.41 -17.21
C GLY A 369 -3.88 -17.71 -18.31
N GLY A 370 -3.06 -16.71 -17.95
CA GLY A 370 -2.31 -15.92 -18.93
C GLY A 370 -1.35 -16.75 -19.77
N LEU A 371 -0.64 -17.71 -19.18
CA LEU A 371 0.26 -18.62 -19.90
C LEU A 371 -0.46 -19.61 -20.84
N VAL A 372 -1.76 -19.84 -20.61
CA VAL A 372 -2.60 -20.75 -21.41
C VAL A 372 -3.42 -19.97 -22.44
N GLY A 373 -3.52 -18.67 -22.28
CA GLY A 373 -4.34 -17.79 -23.15
C GLY A 373 -5.82 -18.16 -23.11
N ARG A 374 -6.40 -18.47 -21.92
CA ARG A 374 -7.79 -18.90 -21.82
C ARG A 374 -8.51 -18.29 -20.63
N ALA A 375 -9.68 -17.68 -20.89
CA ALA A 375 -10.62 -17.20 -19.89
C ALA A 375 -11.81 -18.15 -19.75
N VAL A 376 -12.16 -18.57 -18.54
CA VAL A 376 -13.27 -19.49 -18.29
C VAL A 376 -14.24 -18.87 -17.30
N PHE A 377 -15.42 -18.51 -17.79
CA PHE A 377 -16.53 -17.96 -17.03
C PHE A 377 -17.46 -19.08 -16.59
N ARG A 378 -17.89 -19.09 -15.33
CA ARG A 378 -18.76 -20.13 -14.77
C ARG A 378 -19.92 -19.54 -13.97
N GLY A 379 -21.07 -20.23 -14.07
CA GLY A 379 -22.26 -20.01 -13.27
C GLY A 379 -23.16 -18.91 -13.80
N SER A 380 -24.22 -19.31 -14.50
CA SER A 380 -25.22 -18.41 -15.13
C SER A 380 -24.54 -17.35 -16.01
N VAL A 381 -23.75 -17.85 -16.95
CA VAL A 381 -23.03 -16.97 -17.86
C VAL A 381 -23.98 -16.32 -18.83
N HIS A 382 -23.85 -15.03 -19.00
CA HIS A 382 -24.54 -14.25 -20.03
C HIS A 382 -23.51 -13.41 -20.78
N TYR A 383 -23.40 -13.66 -22.07
CA TYR A 383 -22.57 -12.93 -23.01
C TYR A 383 -23.48 -12.06 -23.88
N SER A 384 -23.06 -10.86 -24.18
CA SER A 384 -23.76 -9.97 -25.13
C SER A 384 -22.77 -9.14 -25.95
N ASP A 385 -22.99 -9.08 -27.22
CA ASP A 385 -22.41 -8.13 -28.17
C ASP A 385 -23.54 -7.36 -28.89
N PRO A 386 -23.27 -6.39 -29.77
CA PRO A 386 -24.33 -5.63 -30.48
C PRO A 386 -25.26 -6.47 -31.34
N LYS A 387 -24.80 -7.63 -31.81
CA LYS A 387 -25.56 -8.49 -32.76
C LYS A 387 -26.09 -9.76 -32.12
N HIS A 388 -25.49 -10.21 -31.02
CA HIS A 388 -25.78 -11.51 -30.39
C HIS A 388 -25.90 -11.45 -28.88
N SER A 389 -26.72 -12.31 -28.32
CA SER A 389 -26.67 -12.68 -26.93
C SER A 389 -26.48 -14.18 -26.78
N LEU A 390 -25.76 -14.61 -25.70
CA LEU A 390 -25.57 -16.02 -25.39
C LEU A 390 -25.75 -16.26 -23.89
N SER A 391 -26.51 -17.28 -23.54
CA SER A 391 -26.63 -17.77 -22.17
C SER A 391 -26.13 -19.21 -22.09
N ALA A 392 -25.34 -19.51 -21.02
CA ALA A 392 -24.78 -20.85 -20.79
C ALA A 392 -24.46 -21.05 -19.30
N ASN A 393 -24.08 -22.29 -18.92
CA ASN A 393 -23.53 -22.56 -17.59
C ASN A 393 -22.03 -22.26 -17.51
N LEU A 394 -21.31 -22.44 -18.61
CA LEU A 394 -19.89 -22.18 -18.77
C LEU A 394 -19.64 -21.55 -20.12
N LEU A 395 -18.75 -20.56 -20.16
CA LEU A 395 -18.21 -19.94 -21.38
C LEU A 395 -16.69 -19.93 -21.26
N SER A 396 -16.01 -20.44 -22.28
CA SER A 396 -14.56 -20.41 -22.41
C SER A 396 -14.17 -19.59 -23.62
N ILE A 397 -13.26 -18.63 -23.44
CA ILE A 397 -12.72 -17.79 -24.51
C ILE A 397 -11.22 -18.11 -24.60
N ALA A 398 -10.78 -18.54 -25.78
CA ALA A 398 -9.36 -18.78 -26.06
C ALA A 398 -8.78 -17.58 -26.83
N PHE A 399 -7.53 -17.24 -26.50
CA PHE A 399 -6.75 -16.20 -27.15
C PHE A 399 -5.59 -16.85 -27.91
N ASP A 400 -5.24 -16.31 -29.06
CA ASP A 400 -4.09 -16.74 -29.83
C ASP A 400 -2.77 -16.10 -29.35
N ASP A 401 -1.67 -16.36 -30.03
CA ASP A 401 -0.34 -15.82 -29.71
C ASP A 401 -0.24 -14.27 -29.88
N ASN A 402 -1.23 -13.66 -30.53
CA ASN A 402 -1.34 -12.19 -30.70
C ASN A 402 -2.29 -11.55 -29.67
N ASP A 403 -2.84 -12.38 -28.75
CA ASP A 403 -3.89 -12.02 -27.80
C ASP A 403 -5.24 -11.64 -28.44
N ASP A 404 -5.46 -12.07 -29.69
CA ASP A 404 -6.75 -11.96 -30.33
C ASP A 404 -7.61 -13.18 -29.97
N ILE A 405 -8.94 -13.02 -29.93
CA ILE A 405 -9.85 -14.11 -29.61
C ILE A 405 -9.91 -15.10 -30.78
N SER A 406 -9.53 -16.36 -30.54
CA SER A 406 -9.54 -17.44 -31.52
C SER A 406 -10.83 -18.25 -31.50
N ASP A 407 -11.25 -18.68 -30.32
CA ASP A 407 -12.39 -19.56 -30.12
C ASP A 407 -13.25 -19.13 -28.94
N VAL A 408 -14.56 -19.35 -29.08
CA VAL A 408 -15.52 -19.19 -27.98
C VAL A 408 -16.34 -20.46 -27.85
N GLU A 409 -16.25 -21.12 -26.70
CA GLU A 409 -16.93 -22.38 -26.40
C GLU A 409 -17.92 -22.18 -25.25
N ALA A 410 -19.17 -22.63 -25.45
CA ALA A 410 -20.21 -22.53 -24.43
C ALA A 410 -20.77 -23.91 -24.11
N GLU A 411 -20.97 -24.19 -22.81
CA GLU A 411 -21.47 -25.48 -22.34
C GLU A 411 -22.65 -25.34 -21.37
N GLY A 412 -23.60 -26.26 -21.51
CA GLY A 412 -24.73 -26.48 -20.62
C GLY A 412 -25.83 -25.43 -20.75
N ARG A 413 -26.99 -25.85 -21.27
CA ARG A 413 -28.16 -25.00 -21.54
C ARG A 413 -27.81 -23.78 -22.39
N VAL A 414 -27.15 -24.06 -23.53
CA VAL A 414 -26.75 -23.00 -24.44
C VAL A 414 -27.97 -22.45 -25.15
N GLU A 415 -28.11 -21.14 -25.13
CA GLU A 415 -29.10 -20.36 -25.87
C GLU A 415 -28.38 -19.18 -26.51
N ILE A 416 -28.47 -19.08 -27.84
CA ILE A 416 -27.85 -18.01 -28.63
C ILE A 416 -28.99 -17.28 -29.36
N GLU A 417 -29.07 -15.98 -29.20
CA GLU A 417 -29.99 -15.13 -29.94
C GLU A 417 -29.21 -14.27 -30.94
N ASP A 418 -29.65 -14.30 -32.20
CA ASP A 418 -29.23 -13.40 -33.24
C ASP A 418 -30.22 -12.23 -33.27
N LEU A 419 -29.76 -11.07 -32.83
CA LEU A 419 -30.58 -9.87 -32.66
C LEU A 419 -30.89 -9.19 -34.00
N GLU A 420 -30.07 -9.45 -35.02
CA GLU A 420 -30.25 -8.88 -36.37
C GLU A 420 -31.35 -9.61 -37.14
N PHE A 421 -31.40 -10.94 -37.07
CA PHE A 421 -32.31 -11.79 -37.78
C PHE A 421 -33.41 -12.43 -36.93
N GLY A 422 -33.48 -12.07 -35.62
CA GLY A 422 -34.49 -12.61 -34.69
C GLY A 422 -34.49 -14.14 -34.55
N ARG A 423 -33.33 -14.76 -34.70
CA ARG A 423 -33.17 -16.22 -34.64
C ARG A 423 -32.70 -16.64 -33.28
N ARG A 424 -33.18 -17.79 -32.81
CA ARG A 424 -32.74 -18.39 -31.53
C ARG A 424 -32.25 -19.81 -31.79
N LEU A 425 -30.99 -20.09 -31.34
CA LEU A 425 -30.40 -21.40 -31.38
C LEU A 425 -30.29 -21.92 -29.93
N THR A 426 -30.69 -23.17 -29.69
CA THR A 426 -30.58 -23.80 -28.38
C THR A 426 -29.88 -25.14 -28.49
N GLY A 427 -29.10 -25.50 -27.45
CA GLY A 427 -28.37 -26.77 -27.41
C GLY A 427 -27.71 -27.06 -26.08
N GLN A 428 -26.81 -28.02 -26.08
CA GLN A 428 -26.02 -28.39 -24.90
C GLN A 428 -24.60 -27.84 -24.96
N HIS A 429 -24.08 -27.65 -26.16
CA HIS A 429 -22.74 -27.16 -26.42
C HIS A 429 -22.75 -26.29 -27.69
N ALA A 430 -22.01 -25.19 -27.66
CA ALA A 430 -21.75 -24.37 -28.83
C ALA A 430 -20.26 -24.04 -28.94
N LEU A 431 -19.76 -24.03 -30.17
CA LEU A 431 -18.40 -23.62 -30.51
C LEU A 431 -18.48 -22.56 -31.60
N ARG A 432 -17.93 -21.39 -31.37
CA ARG A 432 -17.70 -20.35 -32.36
C ARG A 432 -16.23 -20.34 -32.75
N ASP A 433 -15.96 -20.55 -34.00
CA ASP A 433 -14.66 -20.34 -34.62
C ASP A 433 -14.67 -18.92 -35.22
N VAL A 434 -13.79 -18.05 -34.71
CA VAL A 434 -13.77 -16.64 -35.11
C VAL A 434 -13.20 -16.48 -36.50
N GLU A 435 -12.18 -17.25 -36.90
CA GLU A 435 -11.55 -17.19 -38.21
C GLU A 435 -12.52 -17.62 -39.34
N SER A 436 -13.20 -18.74 -39.19
CA SER A 436 -14.17 -19.24 -40.17
C SER A 436 -15.54 -18.57 -40.07
N ARG A 437 -15.78 -17.74 -39.04
CA ARG A 437 -17.08 -17.10 -38.74
C ARG A 437 -18.22 -18.13 -38.62
N THR A 438 -17.96 -19.29 -38.06
CA THR A 438 -18.97 -20.34 -37.92
C THR A 438 -19.33 -20.58 -36.46
N ILE A 439 -20.62 -20.80 -36.20
CA ILE A 439 -21.12 -21.24 -34.89
C ILE A 439 -21.73 -22.63 -35.08
N ARG A 440 -21.19 -23.61 -34.35
CA ARG A 440 -21.72 -24.97 -34.29
C ARG A 440 -22.43 -25.20 -32.97
N VAL A 441 -23.71 -25.54 -32.97
CA VAL A 441 -24.49 -25.88 -31.78
C VAL A 441 -24.83 -27.38 -31.85
N THR A 442 -24.56 -28.10 -30.80
CA THR A 442 -24.85 -29.53 -30.64
C THR A 442 -25.77 -29.79 -29.45
N GLY A 443 -26.63 -30.78 -29.55
CA GLY A 443 -27.59 -31.10 -28.51
C GLY A 443 -28.41 -32.32 -28.78
N SER A 444 -29.33 -32.65 -27.88
CA SER A 444 -30.25 -33.80 -28.03
C SER A 444 -31.68 -33.32 -27.66
N PRO A 445 -32.35 -32.58 -28.57
CA PRO A 445 -31.89 -32.03 -29.85
C PRO A 445 -31.19 -30.68 -29.69
N ALA A 446 -30.47 -30.24 -30.74
CA ALA A 446 -30.18 -28.85 -31.02
C ALA A 446 -31.33 -28.27 -31.85
N GLN A 447 -31.75 -27.02 -31.59
CA GLN A 447 -32.91 -26.39 -32.24
C GLN A 447 -32.59 -24.98 -32.74
N LEU A 448 -33.12 -24.62 -33.88
CA LEU A 448 -33.21 -23.26 -34.40
C LEU A 448 -34.68 -22.87 -34.42
N MET A 449 -34.98 -21.68 -33.93
CA MET A 449 -36.28 -21.03 -34.05
C MET A 449 -36.10 -19.66 -34.73
N ASP A 450 -36.93 -19.35 -35.71
CA ASP A 450 -36.95 -18.02 -36.36
C ASP A 450 -37.99 -17.08 -35.74
N GLU A 451 -38.05 -15.83 -36.20
CA GLU A 451 -39.01 -14.82 -35.74
C GLU A 451 -40.48 -15.24 -35.91
N ARG A 452 -40.78 -16.13 -36.88
CA ARG A 452 -42.12 -16.61 -37.20
C ARG A 452 -42.51 -17.80 -36.36
N GLY A 453 -41.61 -18.31 -35.52
CA GLY A 453 -41.81 -19.52 -34.72
C GLY A 453 -41.58 -20.80 -35.50
N ASN A 454 -41.02 -20.78 -36.73
CA ASN A 454 -40.59 -21.99 -37.43
C ASN A 454 -39.46 -22.63 -36.64
N ILE A 455 -39.53 -23.93 -36.41
CA ILE A 455 -38.56 -24.69 -35.64
C ILE A 455 -37.91 -25.72 -36.54
N ALA A 456 -36.58 -25.74 -36.53
CA ALA A 456 -35.78 -26.78 -37.12
C ALA A 456 -34.90 -27.43 -36.07
N SER A 457 -34.89 -28.75 -35.99
CA SER A 457 -34.14 -29.50 -34.97
C SER A 457 -33.28 -30.61 -35.57
N GLY A 458 -32.17 -30.91 -34.92
CA GLY A 458 -31.25 -31.97 -35.33
C GLY A 458 -30.27 -32.28 -34.17
N SER A 459 -29.27 -33.13 -34.39
CA SER A 459 -28.22 -33.36 -33.45
C SER A 459 -27.12 -32.27 -33.47
N SER A 460 -26.96 -31.60 -34.62
CA SER A 460 -26.01 -30.50 -34.81
C SER A 460 -26.59 -29.47 -35.76
N LEU A 461 -26.38 -28.19 -35.42
CA LEU A 461 -26.66 -27.01 -36.25
C LEU A 461 -25.33 -26.31 -36.50
N THR A 462 -25.06 -25.93 -37.74
CA THR A 462 -23.90 -25.12 -38.09
C THR A 462 -24.42 -23.85 -38.79
N TRP A 463 -24.18 -22.71 -38.15
CA TRP A 463 -24.52 -21.40 -38.67
C TRP A 463 -23.27 -20.70 -39.21
N ASN A 464 -23.30 -20.36 -40.48
CA ASN A 464 -22.27 -19.55 -41.13
C ASN A 464 -22.74 -18.06 -41.02
N GLN A 465 -22.02 -17.28 -40.23
CA GLN A 465 -22.35 -15.87 -40.02
C GLN A 465 -22.03 -14.99 -41.23
N ALA A 466 -21.13 -15.40 -42.13
CA ALA A 466 -20.74 -14.63 -43.29
C ALA A 466 -21.83 -14.58 -44.37
N ASP A 467 -22.62 -15.63 -44.56
CA ASP A 467 -23.67 -15.74 -45.55
C ASP A 467 -25.07 -15.99 -44.95
N GLY A 468 -25.17 -16.08 -43.64
CA GLY A 468 -26.39 -16.28 -42.87
C GLY A 468 -27.02 -17.67 -43.02
N THR A 469 -26.32 -18.63 -43.63
CA THR A 469 -26.84 -20.00 -43.84
C THR A 469 -26.78 -20.85 -42.60
N VAL A 470 -27.78 -21.69 -42.38
CA VAL A 470 -27.78 -22.69 -41.30
C VAL A 470 -27.97 -24.08 -41.92
N SER A 471 -27.03 -24.96 -41.63
CA SER A 471 -27.13 -26.41 -41.97
C SER A 471 -27.49 -27.21 -40.72
N ILE A 472 -28.31 -28.26 -40.91
CA ILE A 472 -28.80 -29.10 -39.81
C ILE A 472 -28.52 -30.54 -40.16
N ASP A 473 -27.86 -31.22 -39.22
CA ASP A 473 -27.45 -32.64 -39.37
C ASP A 473 -28.07 -33.50 -38.26
N GLY A 474 -28.34 -34.78 -38.63
CA GLY A 474 -28.72 -35.84 -37.71
C GLY A 474 -30.14 -35.81 -37.17
N GLY A 475 -31.07 -36.52 -37.84
CA GLY A 475 -32.44 -36.66 -37.39
C GLY A 475 -33.26 -35.38 -37.48
N THR A 476 -33.20 -34.72 -38.64
CA THR A 476 -33.81 -33.41 -38.87
C THR A 476 -35.32 -33.45 -38.80
N GLU A 477 -35.93 -32.58 -37.96
CA GLU A 477 -37.35 -32.34 -37.90
C GLU A 477 -37.59 -30.84 -38.20
N LEU A 478 -38.62 -30.54 -39.03
CA LEU A 478 -38.98 -29.17 -39.41
C LEU A 478 -40.45 -28.92 -39.10
N ILE A 479 -40.74 -27.91 -38.30
CA ILE A 479 -42.09 -27.39 -38.07
C ILE A 479 -42.15 -26.02 -38.73
N TYR A 480 -43.04 -25.88 -39.73
CA TYR A 480 -43.17 -24.68 -40.54
C TYR A 480 -44.57 -24.08 -40.37
N TYR A 481 -44.65 -22.79 -40.10
CA TYR A 481 -45.85 -22.02 -40.03
C TYR A 481 -45.96 -21.17 -41.33
N PRO A 482 -46.86 -21.53 -42.28
CA PRO A 482 -47.00 -20.77 -43.53
C PRO A 482 -47.52 -19.37 -43.23
N GLU A 483 -47.09 -18.40 -44.03
CA GLU A 483 -47.68 -17.07 -43.99
C GLU A 483 -49.20 -17.18 -44.34
N GLU A 484 -50.07 -16.59 -43.53
CA GLU A 484 -51.44 -16.35 -43.93
C GLU A 484 -51.39 -15.37 -45.11
N GLU A 485 -51.74 -15.86 -46.31
CA GLU A 485 -51.93 -14.95 -47.46
C GLU A 485 -52.91 -13.85 -47.03
N PRO A 486 -52.57 -12.56 -47.22
CA PRO A 486 -53.51 -11.50 -46.93
C PRO A 486 -54.75 -11.77 -47.73
N VAL A 487 -55.87 -12.03 -47.07
CA VAL A 487 -57.22 -12.16 -47.77
C VAL A 487 -57.43 -10.89 -48.58
N ALA A 488 -57.34 -11.05 -49.85
CA ALA A 488 -57.63 -9.94 -50.80
C ALA A 488 -59.00 -9.34 -50.46
N PRO A 489 -59.09 -8.02 -50.24
CA PRO A 489 -60.38 -7.41 -49.95
C PRO A 489 -61.30 -7.76 -51.09
N GLY A 490 -62.39 -8.49 -50.78
CA GLY A 490 -63.36 -8.94 -51.76
C GLY A 490 -63.82 -7.80 -52.66
N SER A 491 -63.80 -8.04 -53.98
CA SER A 491 -64.35 -7.14 -54.95
C SER A 491 -65.80 -6.77 -54.59
N PRO A 492 -66.19 -5.48 -54.63
CA PRO A 492 -67.55 -5.10 -54.35
C PRO A 492 -68.46 -5.73 -55.41
N ASP A 493 -69.41 -6.51 -54.90
CA ASP A 493 -70.52 -7.15 -55.65
C ASP A 493 -71.18 -6.14 -56.60
N ASP A 494 -71.08 -6.41 -57.90
CA ASP A 494 -71.85 -5.74 -58.92
C ASP A 494 -73.36 -6.03 -58.68
N ARG A 495 -74.02 -5.11 -57.98
CA ARG A 495 -75.47 -5.14 -57.95
C ARG A 495 -75.94 -4.64 -59.30
N GLU A 496 -76.32 -5.59 -60.20
CA GLU A 496 -77.17 -5.35 -61.33
C GLU A 496 -78.45 -4.68 -60.88
N GLU A 497 -78.70 -3.46 -61.36
CA GLU A 497 -80.01 -2.89 -61.46
C GLU A 497 -80.74 -3.56 -62.65
N SER A 498 -81.90 -4.07 -62.39
CA SER A 498 -82.86 -4.46 -63.45
C SER A 498 -84.22 -3.87 -63.18
N PRO A 499 -85.01 -3.59 -64.20
CA PRO A 499 -85.85 -2.41 -64.49
C PRO A 499 -87.16 -2.33 -63.76
#